data_cd2e9b5819a976e7e89468b566b6131c
#
_entry.id   cd2e9b5819a976e7e89468b566b6131c
#
_cell.length_a   1.000
_cell.length_b   1.000
_cell.length_c   1.000
_cell.angle_alpha   90.00
_cell.angle_beta   90.00
_cell.angle_gamma   90.00
#
_symmetry.space_group_name_H-M   'P 1'
#
loop_
_entity.id
_entity.type
_entity.pdbx_description
1 polymer ?
#
loop_
_entity_poly.entity_id
_entity_poly.type
_entity_poly.pdbx_seq_one_letter_code
_entity_poly.pdbx_strand_id
1 'polypeptide(L)'
;MVFSSNYEFYADISNRVMNVLSDLCPEIDIYSIDEAFLDLRTFRKNIDLVNFAYDCKKRIKDWIGVPVSIGIAPTKTLAKLANKVAKDDPRFDGVVILSEPRIIRHFLKSMPIEKIWGIGRKLTAKLENIDIKTAYDLSQVDSRLIGDNFNVVLERTVRELKGQSCITLPVSYTHLTLPTRSYV
;
A
#
# COMPACT_ATOMS: atom_id res chain seq x y z
N MET A 1 -8.47 -19.07 -26.62
CA MET A 1 -9.39 -19.74 -25.68
C MET A 1 -9.63 -18.77 -24.53
N VAL A 2 -10.88 -18.45 -24.20
CA VAL A 2 -11.25 -17.52 -23.12
C VAL A 2 -11.94 -18.32 -22.02
N PHE A 3 -11.49 -18.17 -20.78
CA PHE A 3 -12.07 -18.83 -19.61
C PHE A 3 -12.67 -17.78 -18.66
N SER A 4 -13.75 -18.11 -17.99
CA SER A 4 -14.29 -17.29 -16.89
C SER A 4 -13.37 -17.34 -15.68
N SER A 5 -13.18 -16.21 -15.01
CA SER A 5 -12.48 -16.17 -13.73
C SER A 5 -13.31 -16.84 -12.64
N ASN A 6 -12.66 -17.68 -11.83
CA ASN A 6 -13.30 -18.29 -10.66
C ASN A 6 -13.21 -17.33 -9.45
N TYR A 7 -14.15 -16.39 -9.35
CA TYR A 7 -14.16 -15.38 -8.27
C TYR A 7 -14.27 -15.99 -6.87
N GLU A 8 -15.02 -17.07 -6.71
CA GLU A 8 -15.16 -17.75 -5.41
C GLU A 8 -13.83 -18.31 -4.93
N PHE A 9 -13.07 -18.92 -5.83
CA PHE A 9 -11.74 -19.44 -5.51
C PHE A 9 -10.76 -18.30 -5.16
N TYR A 10 -10.78 -17.19 -5.92
CA TYR A 10 -9.94 -16.02 -5.58
C TYR A 10 -10.30 -15.43 -4.23
N ALA A 11 -11.59 -15.34 -3.91
CA ALA A 11 -12.06 -14.84 -2.62
C ALA A 11 -11.63 -15.76 -1.46
N ASP A 12 -11.70 -17.08 -1.63
CA ASP A 12 -11.23 -18.04 -0.62
C ASP A 12 -9.73 -17.89 -0.35
N ILE A 13 -8.91 -17.85 -1.40
CA ILE A 13 -7.46 -17.65 -1.27
C ILE A 13 -7.15 -16.30 -0.61
N SER A 14 -7.83 -15.21 -1.02
CA SER A 14 -7.71 -13.90 -0.40
C SER A 14 -8.01 -13.97 1.09
N ASN A 15 -9.14 -14.54 1.48
CA ASN A 15 -9.55 -14.67 2.89
C ASN A 15 -8.50 -15.41 3.71
N ARG A 16 -7.92 -16.48 3.18
CA ARG A 16 -6.84 -17.22 3.86
C ARG A 16 -5.61 -16.36 4.07
N VAL A 17 -5.20 -15.57 3.06
CA VAL A 17 -4.08 -14.63 3.18
C VAL A 17 -4.38 -13.57 4.24
N MET A 18 -5.58 -12.96 4.20
CA MET A 18 -5.97 -11.92 5.16
C MET A 18 -6.05 -12.45 6.60
N ASN A 19 -6.49 -13.70 6.79
CA ASN A 19 -6.49 -14.35 8.10
C ASN A 19 -5.05 -14.53 8.64
N VAL A 20 -4.12 -15.01 7.81
CA VAL A 20 -2.70 -15.12 8.21
C VAL A 20 -2.12 -13.76 8.58
N LEU A 21 -2.45 -12.71 7.82
CA LEU A 21 -2.00 -11.35 8.12
C LEU A 21 -2.62 -10.80 9.42
N SER A 22 -3.90 -11.04 9.68
CA SER A 22 -4.58 -10.66 10.92
C SER A 22 -4.00 -11.35 12.15
N ASP A 23 -3.60 -12.62 12.03
CA ASP A 23 -2.93 -13.34 13.11
C ASP A 23 -1.54 -12.78 13.42
N LEU A 24 -0.86 -12.23 12.41
CA LEU A 24 0.45 -11.62 12.54
C LEU A 24 0.39 -10.17 13.04
N CYS A 25 -0.62 -9.40 12.62
CA CYS A 25 -0.82 -8.01 13.00
C CYS A 25 -2.32 -7.71 13.10
N PRO A 26 -2.85 -7.39 14.29
CA PRO A 26 -4.29 -7.13 14.50
C PRO A 26 -4.80 -5.90 13.74
N GLU A 27 -3.95 -4.90 13.56
CA GLU A 27 -4.29 -3.65 12.87
C GLU A 27 -4.12 -3.81 11.35
N ILE A 28 -5.11 -4.43 10.71
CA ILE A 28 -5.14 -4.69 9.27
C ILE A 28 -6.22 -3.86 8.58
N ASP A 29 -5.88 -3.28 7.43
CA ASP A 29 -6.79 -2.61 6.49
C ASP A 29 -6.79 -3.36 5.16
N ILE A 30 -7.85 -4.08 4.88
CA ILE A 30 -8.02 -4.83 3.63
C ILE A 30 -8.44 -3.83 2.54
N TYR A 31 -7.49 -3.46 1.69
CA TYR A 31 -7.70 -2.49 0.63
C TYR A 31 -8.38 -3.08 -0.61
N SER A 32 -8.01 -4.31 -0.97
CA SER A 32 -8.59 -5.05 -2.10
C SER A 32 -8.50 -6.56 -1.88
N ILE A 33 -8.96 -7.35 -2.84
CA ILE A 33 -8.89 -8.82 -2.80
C ILE A 33 -7.43 -9.34 -2.70
N ASP A 34 -6.46 -8.54 -3.14
CA ASP A 34 -5.04 -8.93 -3.25
C ASP A 34 -4.09 -8.00 -2.50
N GLU A 35 -4.62 -7.00 -1.77
CA GLU A 35 -3.81 -6.01 -1.07
C GLU A 35 -4.38 -5.66 0.31
N ALA A 36 -3.48 -5.58 1.29
CA ALA A 36 -3.79 -5.10 2.63
C ALA A 36 -2.66 -4.23 3.18
N PHE A 37 -3.00 -3.32 4.10
CA PHE A 37 -2.05 -2.57 4.90
C PHE A 37 -2.06 -3.09 6.33
N LEU A 38 -0.89 -3.22 6.93
CA LEU A 38 -0.69 -3.55 8.33
C LEU A 38 -0.13 -2.34 9.06
N ASP A 39 -0.74 -1.93 10.18
CA ASP A 39 -0.19 -0.87 11.01
C ASP A 39 0.78 -1.44 12.04
N LEU A 40 2.06 -1.30 11.78
CA LEU A 40 3.11 -1.78 12.66
C LEU A 40 3.47 -0.82 13.79
N ARG A 41 2.86 0.37 13.86
CA ARG A 41 3.15 1.38 14.90
C ARG A 41 2.69 0.95 16.29
N THR A 42 1.59 0.19 16.35
CA THR A 42 1.03 -0.38 17.58
C THR A 42 1.70 -1.70 17.96
N PHE A 43 2.42 -2.28 17.03
CA PHE A 43 3.07 -3.56 17.17
C PHE A 43 4.42 -3.37 17.86
N ARG A 44 4.62 -4.00 19.02
CA ARG A 44 5.82 -4.04 19.89
C ARG A 44 6.97 -3.07 19.53
N LYS A 45 7.39 -2.23 20.46
CA LYS A 45 8.38 -1.14 20.29
C LYS A 45 9.74 -1.52 19.67
N ASN A 46 10.06 -2.81 19.51
CA ASN A 46 11.37 -3.31 19.04
C ASN A 46 11.20 -4.46 18.02
N ILE A 47 10.27 -4.34 17.08
CA ILE A 47 10.14 -5.35 16.03
C ILE A 47 11.30 -5.23 15.02
N ASP A 48 11.94 -6.33 14.70
CA ASP A 48 12.79 -6.44 13.54
C ASP A 48 11.92 -6.50 12.28
N LEU A 49 11.83 -5.38 11.58
CA LEU A 49 10.98 -5.23 10.39
C LEU A 49 11.40 -6.18 9.25
N VAL A 50 12.70 -6.50 9.15
CA VAL A 50 13.21 -7.41 8.11
C VAL A 50 12.73 -8.81 8.39
N ASN A 51 12.98 -9.32 9.60
CA ASN A 51 12.52 -10.65 10.00
C ASN A 51 11.00 -10.77 9.94
N PHE A 52 10.27 -9.76 10.39
CA PHE A 52 8.80 -9.73 10.30
C PHE A 52 8.31 -9.86 8.85
N ALA A 53 8.89 -9.10 7.91
CA ALA A 53 8.49 -9.16 6.51
C ALA A 53 8.75 -10.54 5.89
N TYR A 54 9.93 -11.11 6.15
CA TYR A 54 10.25 -12.45 5.63
C TYR A 54 9.41 -13.55 6.29
N ASP A 55 9.08 -13.44 7.59
CA ASP A 55 8.17 -14.37 8.27
C ASP A 55 6.76 -14.30 7.66
N CYS A 56 6.23 -13.12 7.40
CA CYS A 56 4.95 -12.96 6.70
C CYS A 56 4.97 -13.63 5.32
N LYS A 57 5.99 -13.30 4.52
CA LYS A 57 6.17 -13.87 3.17
C LYS A 57 6.25 -15.39 3.21
N LYS A 58 7.07 -15.92 4.12
CA LYS A 58 7.27 -17.37 4.31
C LYS A 58 5.98 -18.06 4.73
N ARG A 59 5.27 -17.57 5.74
CA ARG A 59 4.01 -18.18 6.22
C ARG A 59 2.95 -18.22 5.13
N ILE A 60 2.74 -17.13 4.40
CA ILE A 60 1.77 -17.11 3.30
C ILE A 60 2.17 -18.13 2.22
N LYS A 61 3.46 -18.19 1.87
CA LYS A 61 3.96 -19.15 0.89
C LYS A 61 3.80 -20.61 1.35
N ASP A 62 4.16 -20.91 2.60
CA ASP A 62 4.13 -22.28 3.13
C ASP A 62 2.70 -22.78 3.37
N TRP A 63 1.80 -21.91 3.85
CA TRP A 63 0.43 -22.33 4.23
C TRP A 63 -0.59 -22.23 3.11
N ILE A 64 -0.38 -21.30 2.16
CA ILE A 64 -1.37 -21.01 1.11
C ILE A 64 -0.80 -21.28 -0.29
N GLY A 65 0.53 -21.23 -0.45
CA GLY A 65 1.21 -21.46 -1.74
C GLY A 65 1.32 -20.21 -2.61
N VAL A 66 0.81 -19.05 -2.17
CA VAL A 66 0.79 -17.81 -2.96
C VAL A 66 2.06 -16.99 -2.69
N PRO A 67 2.77 -16.52 -3.75
CA PRO A 67 3.87 -15.58 -3.57
C PRO A 67 3.32 -14.18 -3.29
N VAL A 68 3.94 -13.46 -2.34
CA VAL A 68 3.58 -12.08 -2.02
C VAL A 68 4.82 -11.18 -2.02
N SER A 69 4.61 -9.88 -2.26
CA SER A 69 5.61 -8.84 -2.08
C SER A 69 5.21 -7.94 -0.93
N ILE A 70 6.19 -7.47 -0.16
CA ILE A 70 5.97 -6.68 1.06
C ILE A 70 6.78 -5.38 0.97
N GLY A 71 6.09 -4.26 1.16
CA GLY A 71 6.70 -2.94 1.27
C GLY A 71 6.44 -2.34 2.65
N ILE A 72 7.47 -1.97 3.38
CA ILE A 72 7.37 -1.30 4.69
C ILE A 72 7.87 0.13 4.57
N ALA A 73 7.08 1.10 5.03
CA ALA A 73 7.43 2.51 5.00
C ALA A 73 6.62 3.32 6.01
N PRO A 74 6.98 4.59 6.30
CA PRO A 74 6.28 5.43 7.27
C PRO A 74 4.84 5.78 6.91
N THR A 75 4.46 5.71 5.62
CA THR A 75 3.12 6.08 5.13
C THR A 75 2.61 5.06 4.13
N LYS A 76 1.29 5.01 3.92
CA LYS A 76 0.66 4.08 2.97
C LYS A 76 1.16 4.29 1.53
N THR A 77 1.30 5.54 1.08
CA THR A 77 1.82 5.84 -0.27
C THR A 77 3.27 5.38 -0.44
N LEU A 78 4.12 5.60 0.56
CA LEU A 78 5.49 5.10 0.54
C LEU A 78 5.55 3.57 0.65
N ALA A 79 4.66 2.93 1.41
CA ALA A 79 4.57 1.48 1.50
C ALA A 79 4.15 0.85 0.16
N LYS A 80 3.20 1.46 -0.57
CA LYS A 80 2.84 1.06 -1.93
C LYS A 80 4.00 1.22 -2.91
N LEU A 81 4.78 2.30 -2.78
CA LEU A 81 6.01 2.49 -3.57
C LEU A 81 7.04 1.39 -3.26
N ALA A 82 7.29 1.12 -1.98
CA ALA A 82 8.18 0.05 -1.54
C ALA A 82 7.73 -1.32 -2.08
N ASN A 83 6.43 -1.62 -1.97
CA ASN A 83 5.86 -2.88 -2.48
C ASN A 83 6.05 -3.01 -4.00
N LYS A 84 5.83 -1.91 -4.76
CA LYS A 84 6.07 -1.90 -6.19
C LYS A 84 7.52 -2.20 -6.54
N VAL A 85 8.48 -1.57 -5.86
CA VAL A 85 9.92 -1.84 -6.05
C VAL A 85 10.23 -3.30 -5.71
N ALA A 86 9.71 -3.81 -4.59
CA ALA A 86 9.88 -5.21 -4.18
C ALA A 86 9.36 -6.21 -5.22
N LYS A 87 8.28 -5.86 -5.92
CA LYS A 87 7.67 -6.69 -6.96
C LYS A 87 8.42 -6.62 -8.29
N ASP A 88 8.89 -5.43 -8.67
CA ASP A 88 9.46 -5.18 -9.99
C ASP A 88 10.96 -5.53 -10.07
N ASP A 89 11.68 -5.55 -8.94
CA ASP A 89 13.12 -5.80 -8.90
C ASP A 89 13.45 -7.08 -8.10
N PRO A 90 13.85 -8.16 -8.80
CA PRO A 90 14.17 -9.45 -8.16
C PRO A 90 15.29 -9.40 -7.11
N ARG A 91 16.16 -8.37 -7.15
CA ARG A 91 17.27 -8.20 -6.19
C ARG A 91 16.79 -8.05 -4.76
N PHE A 92 15.56 -7.59 -4.56
CA PHE A 92 14.96 -7.39 -3.24
C PHE A 92 14.23 -8.64 -2.69
N ASP A 93 14.20 -9.72 -3.44
CA ASP A 93 13.47 -10.95 -3.04
C ASP A 93 12.06 -10.66 -2.50
N GLY A 94 11.35 -9.71 -3.14
CA GLY A 94 9.98 -9.36 -2.79
C GLY A 94 9.80 -8.60 -1.46
N VAL A 95 10.86 -8.08 -0.84
CA VAL A 95 10.77 -7.29 0.40
C VAL A 95 11.58 -5.99 0.27
N VAL A 96 10.92 -4.85 0.50
CA VAL A 96 11.59 -3.53 0.54
C VAL A 96 11.16 -2.75 1.77
N ILE A 97 12.13 -2.20 2.50
CA ILE A 97 11.90 -1.38 3.69
C ILE A 97 12.45 0.02 3.44
N LEU A 98 11.58 1.01 3.49
CA LEU A 98 11.89 2.42 3.31
C LEU A 98 11.78 3.14 4.67
N SER A 99 12.78 2.96 5.55
CA SER A 99 12.82 3.59 6.88
C SER A 99 13.68 4.85 6.92
N GLU A 100 14.73 4.93 6.09
CA GLU A 100 15.68 6.02 6.12
C GLU A 100 15.36 7.10 5.06
N PRO A 101 15.43 8.40 5.42
CA PRO A 101 15.14 9.50 4.48
C PRO A 101 16.02 9.49 3.21
N ARG A 102 17.28 9.04 3.32
CA ARG A 102 18.18 8.94 2.16
C ARG A 102 17.72 7.86 1.18
N ILE A 103 17.32 6.70 1.71
CA ILE A 103 16.81 5.57 0.92
C ILE A 103 15.48 5.96 0.26
N ILE A 104 14.55 6.55 1.03
CA ILE A 104 13.27 7.05 0.50
C ILE A 104 13.54 8.01 -0.66
N ARG A 105 14.41 9.01 -0.49
CA ARG A 105 14.75 9.99 -1.52
C ARG A 105 15.32 9.32 -2.79
N HIS A 106 16.16 8.31 -2.64
CA HIS A 106 16.72 7.57 -3.77
C HIS A 106 15.60 6.94 -4.62
N PHE A 107 14.67 6.21 -3.98
CA PHE A 107 13.55 5.58 -4.69
C PHE A 107 12.54 6.59 -5.25
N LEU A 108 12.28 7.69 -4.56
CA LEU A 108 11.42 8.76 -5.09
C LEU A 108 11.98 9.35 -6.39
N LYS A 109 13.29 9.56 -6.50
CA LYS A 109 13.94 10.10 -7.70
C LYS A 109 13.87 9.15 -8.89
N SER A 110 13.92 7.86 -8.66
CA SER A 110 13.85 6.84 -9.71
C SER A 110 12.43 6.44 -10.09
N MET A 111 11.42 6.82 -9.29
CA MET A 111 10.03 6.42 -9.51
C MET A 111 9.29 7.42 -10.40
N PRO A 112 8.87 7.04 -11.62
CA PRO A 112 8.05 7.87 -12.49
C PRO A 112 6.72 8.21 -11.84
N ILE A 113 6.21 9.43 -12.10
CA ILE A 113 4.98 9.93 -11.47
C ILE A 113 3.75 9.06 -11.77
N GLU A 114 3.67 8.48 -12.94
CA GLU A 114 2.59 7.59 -13.38
C GLU A 114 2.49 6.27 -12.57
N LYS A 115 3.57 5.92 -11.88
CA LYS A 115 3.65 4.70 -11.05
C LYS A 115 3.24 4.93 -9.60
N ILE A 116 2.94 6.17 -9.23
CA ILE A 116 2.51 6.52 -7.87
C ILE A 116 1.04 6.16 -7.68
N TRP A 117 0.75 5.56 -6.55
CA TRP A 117 -0.59 5.17 -6.14
C TRP A 117 -1.56 6.36 -6.19
N GLY A 118 -2.69 6.19 -6.87
CA GLY A 118 -3.71 7.22 -7.04
C GLY A 118 -3.46 8.20 -8.19
N ILE A 119 -2.34 8.09 -8.92
CA ILE A 119 -2.04 8.95 -10.08
C ILE A 119 -2.33 8.18 -11.38
N GLY A 120 -3.47 8.50 -12.00
CA GLY A 120 -3.88 7.94 -13.29
C GLY A 120 -3.42 8.80 -14.48
N ARG A 121 -3.60 8.29 -15.70
CA ARG A 121 -3.11 8.91 -16.96
C ARG A 121 -3.44 10.40 -17.11
N LYS A 122 -4.68 10.80 -16.77
CA LYS A 122 -5.09 12.22 -16.88
C LYS A 122 -4.33 13.13 -15.93
N LEU A 123 -4.05 12.64 -14.73
CA LEU A 123 -3.34 13.38 -13.71
C LEU A 123 -1.84 13.43 -14.04
N THR A 124 -1.27 12.33 -14.52
CA THR A 124 0.11 12.27 -15.03
C THR A 124 0.35 13.37 -16.06
N ALA A 125 -0.46 13.43 -17.13
CA ALA A 125 -0.30 14.43 -18.17
C ALA A 125 -0.35 15.88 -17.64
N LYS A 126 -1.25 16.16 -16.67
CA LYS A 126 -1.32 17.49 -16.05
C LYS A 126 -0.07 17.83 -15.22
N LEU A 127 0.48 16.85 -14.50
CA LEU A 127 1.68 17.03 -13.69
C LEU A 127 2.93 17.21 -14.56
N GLU A 128 3.06 16.42 -15.62
CA GLU A 128 4.15 16.53 -16.59
C GLU A 128 4.16 17.90 -17.30
N ASN A 129 2.99 18.48 -17.60
CA ASN A 129 2.89 19.83 -18.19
C ASN A 129 3.43 20.94 -17.27
N ILE A 130 3.61 20.67 -15.98
CA ILE A 130 4.24 21.58 -15.02
C ILE A 130 5.58 21.02 -14.50
N ASP A 131 6.26 20.19 -15.31
CA ASP A 131 7.57 19.60 -15.07
C ASP A 131 7.68 18.69 -13.84
N ILE A 132 6.57 18.14 -13.34
CA ILE A 132 6.55 17.12 -12.30
C ILE A 132 6.54 15.74 -12.96
N LYS A 133 7.70 15.07 -13.04
CA LYS A 133 7.91 13.81 -13.76
C LYS A 133 8.18 12.63 -12.85
N THR A 134 8.67 12.88 -11.64
CA THR A 134 9.01 11.85 -10.66
C THR A 134 8.24 12.02 -9.35
N ALA A 135 8.20 10.96 -8.55
CA ALA A 135 7.66 11.02 -7.20
C ALA A 135 8.43 12.01 -6.33
N TYR A 136 9.73 12.19 -6.60
CA TYR A 136 10.55 13.18 -5.91
C TYR A 136 10.11 14.60 -6.25
N ASP A 137 9.92 14.92 -7.53
CA ASP A 137 9.44 16.26 -7.94
C ASP A 137 8.13 16.60 -7.24
N LEU A 138 7.17 15.66 -7.25
CA LEU A 138 5.89 15.85 -6.56
C LEU A 138 6.08 16.04 -5.05
N SER A 139 7.01 15.32 -4.42
CA SER A 139 7.30 15.47 -3.00
C SER A 139 7.88 16.82 -2.62
N GLN A 140 8.43 17.60 -3.57
CA GLN A 140 9.00 18.92 -3.28
C GLN A 140 7.97 20.05 -3.38
N VAL A 141 6.81 19.82 -3.99
CA VAL A 141 5.77 20.85 -4.17
C VAL A 141 5.06 21.15 -2.85
N ASP A 142 4.58 22.38 -2.68
CA ASP A 142 3.70 22.71 -1.58
C ASP A 142 2.38 21.95 -1.71
N SER A 143 2.03 21.21 -0.66
CA SER A 143 0.84 20.34 -0.67
C SER A 143 -0.46 21.14 -0.78
N ARG A 144 -0.52 22.38 -0.23
CA ARG A 144 -1.70 23.26 -0.31
C ARG A 144 -1.90 23.74 -1.74
N LEU A 145 -0.83 24.18 -2.40
CA LEU A 145 -0.91 24.59 -3.81
C LEU A 145 -1.39 23.47 -4.72
N ILE A 146 -0.99 22.23 -4.43
CA ILE A 146 -1.50 21.05 -5.14
C ILE A 146 -2.99 20.82 -4.82
N GLY A 147 -3.41 20.99 -3.57
CA GLY A 147 -4.82 20.86 -3.18
C GLY A 147 -5.72 21.85 -3.93
N ASP A 148 -5.30 23.12 -4.00
CA ASP A 148 -6.04 24.21 -4.63
C ASP A 148 -6.12 24.07 -6.16
N ASN A 149 -5.05 23.61 -6.81
CA ASN A 149 -4.97 23.51 -8.27
C ASN A 149 -5.43 22.18 -8.85
N PHE A 150 -5.46 21.11 -8.04
CA PHE A 150 -5.84 19.76 -8.48
C PHE A 150 -6.97 19.18 -7.64
N ASN A 151 -6.65 18.60 -6.49
CA ASN A 151 -7.63 18.06 -5.54
C ASN A 151 -6.98 17.63 -4.21
N VAL A 152 -7.84 17.41 -3.19
CA VAL A 152 -7.43 16.97 -1.86
C VAL A 152 -6.76 15.58 -1.83
N VAL A 153 -7.09 14.72 -2.78
CA VAL A 153 -6.49 13.38 -2.84
C VAL A 153 -5.01 13.49 -3.21
N LEU A 154 -4.68 14.30 -4.22
CA LEU A 154 -3.30 14.55 -4.61
C LEU A 154 -2.53 15.32 -3.53
N GLU A 155 -3.17 16.26 -2.84
CA GLU A 155 -2.59 16.94 -1.66
C GLU A 155 -2.15 15.91 -0.59
N ARG A 156 -3.04 14.95 -0.26
CA ARG A 156 -2.70 13.87 0.67
C ARG A 156 -1.55 13.02 0.16
N THR A 157 -1.53 12.69 -1.13
CA THR A 157 -0.41 11.95 -1.74
C THR A 157 0.91 12.69 -1.57
N VAL A 158 0.94 14.02 -1.77
CA VAL A 158 2.15 14.84 -1.53
C VAL A 158 2.60 14.77 -0.08
N ARG A 159 1.68 14.90 0.88
CA ARG A 159 1.99 14.78 2.31
C ARG A 159 2.56 13.39 2.67
N GLU A 160 1.94 12.35 2.14
CA GLU A 160 2.38 10.97 2.32
C GLU A 160 3.78 10.72 1.76
N LEU A 161 4.10 11.25 0.56
CA LEU A 161 5.45 11.18 -0.01
C LEU A 161 6.50 11.93 0.81
N LYS A 162 6.10 12.96 1.55
CA LYS A 162 6.94 13.68 2.53
C LYS A 162 7.10 12.93 3.87
N GLY A 163 6.47 11.78 4.04
CA GLY A 163 6.48 10.99 5.26
C GLY A 163 5.43 11.40 6.30
N GLN A 164 4.46 12.25 5.94
CA GLN A 164 3.36 12.68 6.80
C GLN A 164 2.14 11.77 6.56
N SER A 165 1.91 10.81 7.46
CA SER A 165 0.75 9.93 7.36
C SER A 165 -0.56 10.72 7.52
N CYS A 166 -1.41 10.70 6.50
CA CYS A 166 -2.70 11.38 6.47
C CYS A 166 -3.82 10.54 5.84
N ILE A 167 -3.51 9.34 5.37
CA ILE A 167 -4.48 8.34 4.93
C ILE A 167 -4.66 7.37 6.10
N THR A 168 -5.70 7.60 6.90
CA THR A 168 -6.01 6.77 8.08
C THR A 168 -6.44 5.36 7.66
N LEU A 169 -6.22 4.39 8.54
CA LEU A 169 -6.91 3.10 8.47
C LEU A 169 -8.40 3.36 8.75
N PRO A 170 -9.35 2.79 7.98
CA PRO A 170 -10.73 2.82 8.39
C PRO A 170 -10.82 2.16 9.77
N VAL A 171 -11.48 2.83 10.70
CA VAL A 171 -11.78 2.22 12.01
C VAL A 171 -12.70 1.04 11.71
N SER A 172 -12.21 -0.17 11.90
CA SER A 172 -13.00 -1.38 11.77
C SER A 172 -14.08 -1.33 12.85
N TYR A 173 -15.29 -0.87 12.49
CA TYR A 173 -16.48 -1.08 13.32
C TYR A 173 -16.81 -2.56 13.23
N THR A 174 -16.45 -3.31 14.25
CA THR A 174 -16.77 -4.74 14.43
C THR A 174 -18.24 -4.99 14.72
N HIS A 175 -19.15 -4.16 14.24
CA HIS A 175 -20.59 -4.35 14.30
C HIS A 175 -21.23 -4.16 12.92
N LEU A 176 -21.03 -5.13 12.03
CA LEU A 176 -21.99 -5.40 10.99
C LEU A 176 -23.22 -6.07 11.64
N THR A 177 -24.11 -5.27 12.18
CA THR A 177 -25.49 -5.74 12.39
C THR A 177 -26.10 -5.94 11.01
N LEU A 178 -26.23 -7.20 10.59
CA LEU A 178 -27.03 -7.56 9.42
C LEU A 178 -28.45 -7.00 9.64
N PRO A 179 -29.03 -6.30 8.66
CA PRO A 179 -30.43 -5.91 8.76
C PRO A 179 -31.28 -7.20 8.79
N THR A 180 -31.88 -7.48 9.94
CA THR A 180 -32.90 -8.52 10.05
C THR A 180 -34.10 -8.09 9.21
N ARG A 181 -34.27 -8.67 8.03
CA ARG A 181 -35.54 -8.60 7.31
C ARG A 181 -36.56 -9.41 8.09
N SER A 182 -37.42 -8.72 8.82
CA SER A 182 -38.71 -9.31 9.28
C SER A 182 -39.57 -9.52 8.07
N TYR A 183 -39.85 -10.76 7.74
CA TYR A 183 -40.95 -11.11 6.85
C TYR A 183 -42.25 -11.04 7.69
N VAL A 184 -43.18 -10.20 7.30
CA VAL A 184 -44.61 -10.26 7.65
C VAL A 184 -45.31 -10.87 6.49
#